data_537bdd94c6d915a23164d773b12ab9a1
#
_entry.id   537bdd94c6d915a23164d773b12ab9a1
#
_cell.length_a   1.000
_cell.length_b   1.000
_cell.length_c   1.000
_cell.angle_alpha   90.00
_cell.angle_beta   90.00
_cell.angle_gamma   90.00
#
_symmetry.space_group_name_H-M   'P 1'
#
loop_
_entity.id
_entity.type
_entity.pdbx_description
1 polymer ?
#
loop_
_entity_poly.entity_id
_entity_poly.type
_entity_poly.pdbx_seq_one_letter_code
_entity_poly.pdbx_strand_id
1 'polypeptide(L)'
;MNMKISRIHFLCNFFLLNFYIVFSQNKISSTDIYSANFASEKFNSTYSVIKKNNFITLSFDDLNLMDSDYYYQINHFNHVWEKSNLFKSDYIEGYDDNLITNYSNSFNTLVDYKNFRITIPNKNLKFKISGNYSISVHDDYGNFLFERKFSILEEKAKINIEFFKSKNLKNYNSHQNLDITVNCSNCNNLTGSSSQLKLVIIKNNQWSNKIVLSEPDFFFDNKLIYKNISYKGGNEFYYFDNSSINSTNLRIYKTELKDFYNSYLRKDIEKINDTYNYNPDINGKYLINRSIENYETENDYSRVFFSFKPIEIFDENKIFIVGDFNNYEISEKYQLKLENGIYYGNFLFKQGFYNYKYCSINSLGEFNLIEPSFWQTENNYTVLLYHKKNTDKYYSLIGFKEQKSDLIKN
;
A
#
# COMPACT_ATOMS: atom_id res chain seq x y z
N MET A 1 32.77 9.79 -67.48
CA MET A 1 32.75 10.65 -66.27
C MET A 1 31.57 10.21 -65.41
N ASN A 2 31.80 9.23 -64.53
CA ASN A 2 30.73 8.58 -63.76
C ASN A 2 30.76 9.13 -62.34
N MET A 3 29.73 9.83 -61.95
CA MET A 3 29.50 10.34 -60.60
C MET A 3 28.84 9.26 -59.77
N LYS A 4 29.52 8.77 -58.72
CA LYS A 4 28.96 7.90 -57.69
C LYS A 4 28.23 8.74 -56.62
N ILE A 5 26.93 8.50 -56.49
CA ILE A 5 26.10 9.07 -55.44
C ILE A 5 26.23 8.15 -54.24
N SER A 6 26.84 8.65 -53.14
CA SER A 6 26.94 8.00 -51.85
C SER A 6 25.61 8.16 -51.09
N ARG A 7 24.96 7.04 -50.76
CA ARG A 7 23.79 7.00 -49.89
C ARG A 7 24.26 7.05 -48.44
N ILE A 8 24.00 8.16 -47.76
CA ILE A 8 24.13 8.28 -46.31
C ILE A 8 22.88 7.67 -45.68
N HIS A 9 23.05 6.57 -44.94
CA HIS A 9 21.99 6.00 -44.10
C HIS A 9 21.96 6.76 -42.81
N PHE A 10 20.91 7.53 -42.57
CA PHE A 10 20.57 8.14 -41.31
C PHE A 10 19.94 7.05 -40.41
N LEU A 11 20.69 6.48 -39.51
CA LEU A 11 20.19 5.62 -38.41
C LEU A 11 19.56 6.53 -37.35
N CYS A 12 18.23 6.67 -37.37
CA CYS A 12 17.47 7.22 -36.26
C CYS A 12 17.44 6.19 -35.12
N ASN A 13 18.31 6.35 -34.16
CA ASN A 13 18.20 5.65 -32.89
C ASN A 13 17.02 6.24 -32.10
N PHE A 14 15.89 5.55 -32.13
CA PHE A 14 14.74 5.83 -31.28
C PHE A 14 15.09 5.34 -29.88
N PHE A 15 15.56 6.24 -29.01
CA PHE A 15 15.67 6.00 -27.60
C PHE A 15 14.25 5.92 -27.01
N LEU A 16 13.73 4.70 -26.83
CA LEU A 16 12.56 4.43 -26.00
C LEU A 16 12.96 4.71 -24.54
N LEU A 17 12.70 5.92 -24.08
CA LEU A 17 12.66 6.22 -22.65
C LEU A 17 11.48 5.43 -22.05
N ASN A 18 11.77 4.28 -21.46
CA ASN A 18 10.86 3.60 -20.57
C ASN A 18 10.71 4.44 -19.31
N PHE A 19 9.74 5.35 -19.28
CA PHE A 19 9.24 5.94 -18.05
C PHE A 19 8.55 4.82 -17.25
N TYR A 20 9.26 4.25 -16.28
CA TYR A 20 8.63 3.47 -15.23
C TYR A 20 7.82 4.45 -14.36
N ILE A 21 6.55 4.64 -14.69
CA ILE A 21 5.61 5.33 -13.82
C ILE A 21 5.38 4.37 -12.64
N VAL A 22 6.01 4.64 -11.52
CA VAL A 22 5.71 3.98 -10.25
C VAL A 22 4.29 4.40 -9.88
N PHE A 23 3.30 3.56 -10.20
CA PHE A 23 1.92 3.77 -9.77
C PHE A 23 1.87 3.54 -8.26
N SER A 24 1.87 4.61 -7.52
CA SER A 24 1.57 4.58 -6.09
C SER A 24 0.14 4.09 -5.84
N GLN A 25 -0.02 3.33 -4.77
CA GLN A 25 -1.32 2.78 -4.38
C GLN A 25 -2.33 3.85 -3.96
N ASN A 26 -1.84 4.89 -3.28
CA ASN A 26 -2.61 6.02 -2.77
C ASN A 26 -1.77 7.29 -2.91
N LYS A 27 -2.40 8.45 -3.11
CA LYS A 27 -1.68 9.72 -3.27
C LYS A 27 -2.06 10.68 -2.15
N ILE A 28 -1.10 11.46 -1.67
CA ILE A 28 -1.29 12.60 -0.77
C ILE A 28 -0.53 13.78 -1.36
N SER A 29 -1.23 14.87 -1.66
CA SER A 29 -0.61 16.10 -2.15
C SER A 29 -0.58 17.22 -1.13
N SER A 30 -1.47 17.20 -0.12
CA SER A 30 -1.50 18.18 0.96
C SER A 30 -0.47 17.84 2.06
N THR A 31 0.21 18.87 2.55
CA THR A 31 1.17 18.75 3.66
C THR A 31 0.49 18.59 5.01
N ASP A 32 -0.76 19.03 5.15
CA ASP A 32 -1.47 19.17 6.42
C ASP A 32 -2.47 18.04 6.69
N ILE A 33 -2.65 17.14 5.70
CA ILE A 33 -3.46 15.92 5.86
C ILE A 33 -2.61 14.79 6.42
N TYR A 34 -3.11 14.19 7.50
CA TYR A 34 -2.47 13.10 8.23
C TYR A 34 -3.42 11.95 8.50
N SER A 35 -2.87 10.81 8.87
CA SER A 35 -3.59 9.61 9.36
C SER A 35 -4.77 9.17 8.48
N ALA A 36 -4.75 9.48 7.17
CA ALA A 36 -5.81 9.07 6.26
C ALA A 36 -5.80 7.54 6.11
N ASN A 37 -6.82 6.86 6.64
CA ASN A 37 -6.90 5.40 6.66
C ASN A 37 -8.34 4.90 6.62
N PHE A 38 -8.52 3.67 6.10
CA PHE A 38 -9.80 2.98 6.19
C PHE A 38 -9.93 2.24 7.52
N ALA A 39 -11.04 2.49 8.22
CA ALA A 39 -11.49 1.65 9.32
C ALA A 39 -12.47 0.62 8.76
N SER A 40 -12.13 -0.67 8.88
CA SER A 40 -13.04 -1.77 8.57
C SER A 40 -13.37 -2.50 9.86
N GLU A 41 -14.62 -2.41 10.31
CA GLU A 41 -15.09 -3.10 11.52
C GLU A 41 -15.23 -4.62 11.32
N LYS A 42 -15.35 -5.09 10.08
CA LYS A 42 -15.72 -6.48 9.76
C LYS A 42 -14.66 -7.35 9.10
N PHE A 43 -13.57 -6.76 8.64
CA PHE A 43 -12.49 -7.52 8.01
C PHE A 43 -11.19 -7.34 8.79
N ASN A 44 -10.68 -8.42 9.36
CA ASN A 44 -9.30 -8.50 9.86
C ASN A 44 -8.30 -8.56 8.68
N SER A 45 -8.55 -7.80 7.61
CA SER A 45 -7.74 -7.76 6.42
C SER A 45 -6.83 -6.55 6.44
N THR A 46 -5.60 -6.75 5.99
CA THR A 46 -4.66 -5.64 5.77
C THR A 46 -4.98 -4.90 4.47
N TYR A 47 -5.63 -5.57 3.52
CA TYR A 47 -6.10 -4.99 2.27
C TYR A 47 -7.51 -4.41 2.44
N SER A 48 -7.72 -3.18 1.93
CA SER A 48 -9.01 -2.50 2.04
C SER A 48 -10.03 -3.10 1.06
N VAL A 49 -10.74 -4.14 1.51
CA VAL A 49 -11.77 -4.82 0.74
C VAL A 49 -13.06 -4.91 1.54
N ILE A 50 -14.20 -4.68 0.88
CA ILE A 50 -15.54 -4.88 1.46
C ILE A 50 -16.39 -5.77 0.57
N LYS A 51 -17.33 -6.51 1.14
CA LYS A 51 -18.40 -7.15 0.36
C LYS A 51 -19.38 -6.09 -0.13
N LYS A 52 -20.01 -6.33 -1.28
CA LYS A 52 -20.86 -5.37 -2.00
C LYS A 52 -21.93 -4.67 -1.14
N ASN A 53 -22.42 -5.29 -0.08
CA ASN A 53 -23.45 -4.74 0.79
C ASN A 53 -22.92 -4.23 2.14
N ASN A 54 -21.61 -4.24 2.34
CA ASN A 54 -20.99 -3.71 3.54
C ASN A 54 -20.55 -2.26 3.31
N PHE A 55 -20.27 -1.56 4.40
CA PHE A 55 -19.74 -0.20 4.37
C PHE A 55 -18.25 -0.19 4.74
N ILE A 56 -17.57 0.86 4.32
CA ILE A 56 -16.20 1.19 4.72
C ILE A 56 -16.17 2.66 5.17
N THR A 57 -15.39 2.95 6.20
CA THR A 57 -15.22 4.31 6.70
C THR A 57 -13.79 4.74 6.45
N LEU A 58 -13.62 5.83 5.71
CA LEU A 58 -12.37 6.56 5.58
C LEU A 58 -12.34 7.66 6.63
N SER A 59 -11.27 7.72 7.44
CA SER A 59 -11.00 8.85 8.33
C SER A 59 -9.66 9.49 7.98
N PHE A 60 -9.55 10.79 8.23
CA PHE A 60 -8.30 11.54 8.10
C PHE A 60 -8.31 12.74 9.04
N ASP A 61 -7.11 13.19 9.39
CA ASP A 61 -6.93 14.36 10.24
C ASP A 61 -6.40 15.52 9.40
N ASP A 62 -6.99 16.67 9.59
CA ASP A 62 -6.54 17.96 9.08
C ASP A 62 -5.92 18.77 10.22
N LEU A 63 -4.62 19.06 10.12
CA LEU A 63 -3.89 19.87 11.08
C LEU A 63 -3.88 21.36 10.70
N ASN A 64 -4.44 21.71 9.53
CA ASN A 64 -4.71 23.08 9.14
C ASN A 64 -6.06 23.50 9.71
N LEU A 65 -6.06 24.22 10.82
CA LEU A 65 -7.28 24.62 11.53
C LEU A 65 -8.14 25.67 10.80
N MET A 66 -7.82 26.01 9.56
CA MET A 66 -8.68 26.87 8.76
C MET A 66 -10.02 26.19 8.49
N ASP A 67 -11.09 26.96 8.47
CA ASP A 67 -12.42 26.46 8.08
C ASP A 67 -12.43 26.23 6.57
N SER A 68 -12.23 24.98 6.16
CA SER A 68 -12.30 24.55 4.77
C SER A 68 -13.33 23.44 4.65
N ASP A 69 -14.16 23.54 3.62
CA ASP A 69 -15.04 22.47 3.22
C ASP A 69 -14.27 21.44 2.37
N TYR A 70 -14.49 20.18 2.66
CA TYR A 70 -13.89 19.07 1.90
C TYR A 70 -14.98 18.29 1.17
N TYR A 71 -14.64 17.86 -0.04
CA TYR A 71 -15.51 17.09 -0.92
C TYR A 71 -14.83 15.77 -1.30
N TYR A 72 -15.63 14.74 -1.53
CA TYR A 72 -15.11 13.46 -2.01
C TYR A 72 -15.78 12.98 -3.28
N GLN A 73 -15.02 12.33 -4.12
CA GLN A 73 -15.42 11.70 -5.37
C GLN A 73 -15.03 10.23 -5.38
N ILE A 74 -15.81 9.41 -6.10
CA ILE A 74 -15.55 7.99 -6.28
C ILE A 74 -15.10 7.75 -7.71
N ASN A 75 -13.98 7.01 -7.89
CA ASN A 75 -13.50 6.57 -9.18
C ASN A 75 -13.43 5.04 -9.23
N HIS A 76 -13.64 4.47 -10.42
CA HIS A 76 -13.54 3.04 -10.68
C HIS A 76 -12.32 2.71 -11.54
N PHE A 77 -11.68 1.55 -11.26
CA PHE A 77 -10.43 1.12 -11.88
C PHE A 77 -10.49 -0.34 -12.30
N ASN A 78 -9.61 -0.73 -13.22
CA ASN A 78 -9.39 -2.12 -13.59
C ASN A 78 -8.52 -2.86 -12.55
N HIS A 79 -8.19 -4.12 -12.82
CA HIS A 79 -7.41 -5.01 -11.94
C HIS A 79 -5.96 -4.56 -11.68
N VAL A 80 -5.43 -3.60 -12.44
CA VAL A 80 -4.07 -3.03 -12.26
C VAL A 80 -4.10 -1.54 -11.89
N TRP A 81 -5.24 -1.02 -11.47
CA TRP A 81 -5.46 0.37 -11.08
C TRP A 81 -5.32 1.40 -12.21
N GLU A 82 -5.61 1.02 -13.44
CA GLU A 82 -5.87 1.97 -14.50
C GLU A 82 -7.34 2.40 -14.45
N LYS A 83 -7.59 3.70 -14.61
CA LYS A 83 -8.95 4.25 -14.57
C LYS A 83 -9.82 3.59 -15.65
N SER A 84 -11.00 3.13 -15.29
CA SER A 84 -11.92 2.50 -16.23
C SER A 84 -12.57 3.53 -17.16
N ASN A 85 -12.96 3.07 -18.34
CA ASN A 85 -13.71 3.90 -19.31
C ASN A 85 -15.23 3.86 -19.09
N LEU A 86 -15.66 3.58 -17.85
CA LEU A 86 -17.06 3.58 -17.47
C LEU A 86 -17.55 4.99 -17.16
N PHE A 87 -18.81 5.27 -17.47
CA PHE A 87 -19.48 6.47 -16.95
C PHE A 87 -19.74 6.31 -15.45
N LYS A 88 -19.80 7.40 -14.71
CA LYS A 88 -20.12 7.39 -13.27
C LYS A 88 -21.41 6.62 -12.96
N SER A 89 -22.44 6.84 -13.77
CA SER A 89 -23.73 6.13 -13.67
C SER A 89 -23.67 4.62 -13.88
N ASP A 90 -22.59 4.09 -14.46
CA ASP A 90 -22.41 2.64 -14.63
C ASP A 90 -22.01 1.94 -13.34
N TYR A 91 -21.28 2.62 -12.44
CA TYR A 91 -20.71 2.01 -11.24
C TYR A 91 -21.19 2.60 -9.90
N ILE A 92 -21.74 3.81 -9.87
CA ILE A 92 -22.40 4.40 -8.69
C ILE A 92 -23.83 4.82 -8.99
N GLU A 93 -24.66 4.87 -7.95
CA GLU A 93 -25.96 5.50 -7.89
C GLU A 93 -25.86 6.65 -6.88
N GLY A 94 -26.28 7.86 -7.26
CA GLY A 94 -26.21 9.05 -6.42
C GLY A 94 -25.30 10.13 -6.97
N TYR A 95 -24.80 10.98 -6.08
CA TYR A 95 -24.01 12.16 -6.43
C TYR A 95 -22.52 11.80 -6.61
N ASP A 96 -21.87 12.45 -7.56
CA ASP A 96 -20.43 12.26 -7.82
C ASP A 96 -19.55 13.07 -6.88
N ASP A 97 -20.01 14.26 -6.48
CA ASP A 97 -19.27 15.19 -5.64
C ASP A 97 -20.05 15.44 -4.34
N ASN A 98 -19.49 14.98 -3.22
CA ASN A 98 -20.21 14.95 -1.96
C ASN A 98 -19.43 15.73 -0.89
N LEU A 99 -20.11 16.70 -0.26
CA LEU A 99 -19.57 17.45 0.89
C LEU A 99 -19.34 16.49 2.08
N ILE A 100 -18.21 16.61 2.75
CA ILE A 100 -17.88 15.87 3.97
C ILE A 100 -18.39 16.66 5.17
N THR A 101 -19.51 16.23 5.73
CA THR A 101 -20.18 16.92 6.85
C THR A 101 -19.90 16.31 8.22
N ASN A 102 -19.31 15.11 8.25
CA ASN A 102 -19.02 14.41 9.51
C ASN A 102 -17.57 14.67 9.93
N TYR A 103 -17.39 15.54 10.91
CA TYR A 103 -16.09 15.81 11.53
C TYR A 103 -16.22 16.05 13.03
N SER A 104 -15.09 15.90 13.74
CA SER A 104 -14.96 16.20 15.15
C SER A 104 -13.62 16.88 15.41
N ASN A 105 -13.59 17.86 16.29
CA ASN A 105 -12.34 18.48 16.71
C ASN A 105 -11.57 17.54 17.65
N SER A 106 -10.26 17.67 17.67
CA SER A 106 -9.41 17.03 18.68
C SER A 106 -9.76 17.53 20.08
N PHE A 107 -9.57 16.69 21.07
CA PHE A 107 -9.87 17.00 22.46
C PHE A 107 -8.73 16.52 23.36
N ASN A 108 -8.29 17.36 24.27
CA ASN A 108 -7.22 17.07 25.24
C ASN A 108 -5.88 16.65 24.58
N THR A 109 -5.59 17.25 23.43
CA THR A 109 -4.35 17.07 22.66
C THR A 109 -3.51 18.34 22.69
N LEU A 110 -2.19 18.20 22.56
CA LEU A 110 -1.28 19.34 22.39
C LEU A 110 -1.36 19.90 20.96
N VAL A 111 -1.52 19.01 20.00
CA VAL A 111 -1.70 19.37 18.59
C VAL A 111 -3.19 19.36 18.27
N ASP A 112 -3.71 20.52 17.93
CA ASP A 112 -5.10 20.63 17.48
C ASP A 112 -5.25 20.09 16.06
N TYR A 113 -6.35 19.37 15.79
CA TYR A 113 -6.72 18.89 14.46
C TYR A 113 -8.24 18.67 14.36
N LYS A 114 -8.73 18.61 13.12
CA LYS A 114 -10.09 18.15 12.80
C LYS A 114 -10.03 16.74 12.23
N ASN A 115 -10.73 15.79 12.83
CA ASN A 115 -10.89 14.43 12.30
C ASN A 115 -12.15 14.35 11.43
N PHE A 116 -11.99 14.10 10.14
CA PHE A 116 -13.08 13.93 9.16
C PHE A 116 -13.33 12.45 8.89
N ARG A 117 -14.62 12.12 8.62
CA ARG A 117 -15.04 10.73 8.35
C ARG A 117 -16.01 10.65 7.19
N ILE A 118 -15.78 9.66 6.32
CA ILE A 118 -16.62 9.34 5.17
C ILE A 118 -17.00 7.88 5.26
N THR A 119 -18.28 7.60 5.47
CA THR A 119 -18.80 6.22 5.45
C THR A 119 -19.54 5.98 4.14
N ILE A 120 -19.17 4.95 3.39
CA ILE A 120 -19.76 4.57 2.11
C ILE A 120 -20.03 3.04 2.05
N PRO A 121 -21.11 2.59 1.41
CA PRO A 121 -22.19 3.39 0.83
C PRO A 121 -22.99 4.15 1.90
N ASN A 122 -23.69 5.21 1.48
CA ASN A 122 -24.56 6.02 2.33
C ASN A 122 -25.85 6.42 1.58
N LYS A 123 -26.65 7.33 2.15
CA LYS A 123 -27.89 7.78 1.52
C LYS A 123 -27.69 8.49 0.16
N ASN A 124 -26.54 9.12 -0.03
CA ASN A 124 -26.21 9.91 -1.22
C ASN A 124 -25.43 9.12 -2.27
N LEU A 125 -24.85 7.94 -1.92
CA LEU A 125 -23.99 7.18 -2.81
C LEU A 125 -24.08 5.68 -2.53
N LYS A 126 -24.36 4.89 -3.59
CA LYS A 126 -24.36 3.42 -3.56
C LYS A 126 -23.54 2.86 -4.71
N PHE A 127 -22.96 1.66 -4.51
CA PHE A 127 -22.19 0.95 -5.54
C PHE A 127 -23.08 -0.01 -6.34
N LYS A 128 -22.94 0.02 -7.66
CA LYS A 128 -23.69 -0.85 -8.58
C LYS A 128 -22.95 -2.12 -8.92
N ILE A 129 -21.63 -2.05 -9.06
CA ILE A 129 -20.75 -3.15 -9.51
C ILE A 129 -19.62 -3.42 -8.51
N SER A 130 -19.01 -4.60 -8.61
CA SER A 130 -17.78 -4.97 -7.89
C SER A 130 -16.54 -4.55 -8.68
N GLY A 131 -15.38 -4.47 -8.03
CA GLY A 131 -14.11 -4.09 -8.65
C GLY A 131 -13.29 -3.18 -7.77
N ASN A 132 -12.37 -2.44 -8.37
CA ASN A 132 -11.48 -1.52 -7.68
C ASN A 132 -12.01 -0.10 -7.71
N TYR A 133 -11.93 0.57 -6.58
CA TYR A 133 -12.44 1.92 -6.39
C TYR A 133 -11.45 2.79 -5.63
N SER A 134 -11.54 4.09 -5.83
CA SER A 134 -10.89 5.06 -4.94
C SER A 134 -11.88 6.10 -4.43
N ILE A 135 -11.55 6.62 -3.25
CA ILE A 135 -12.09 7.88 -2.74
C ILE A 135 -11.00 8.92 -2.93
N SER A 136 -11.26 9.96 -3.72
CA SER A 136 -10.42 11.15 -3.82
C SER A 136 -11.06 12.29 -3.05
N VAL A 137 -10.27 13.00 -2.25
CA VAL A 137 -10.70 14.14 -1.43
C VAL A 137 -10.09 15.42 -2.00
N HIS A 138 -10.91 16.46 -2.07
CA HIS A 138 -10.60 17.77 -2.62
C HIS A 138 -11.04 18.87 -1.66
N ASP A 139 -10.41 20.04 -1.72
CA ASP A 139 -10.88 21.23 -1.04
C ASP A 139 -12.03 21.92 -1.82
N ASP A 140 -12.56 22.99 -1.28
CA ASP A 140 -13.63 23.83 -1.87
C ASP A 140 -13.22 24.54 -3.16
N TYR A 141 -11.91 24.66 -3.44
CA TYR A 141 -11.36 25.18 -4.70
C TYR A 141 -11.17 24.09 -5.76
N GLY A 142 -11.44 22.80 -5.42
CA GLY A 142 -11.22 21.66 -6.29
C GLY A 142 -9.77 21.16 -6.33
N ASN A 143 -8.90 21.65 -5.45
CA ASN A 143 -7.54 21.14 -5.36
C ASN A 143 -7.53 19.73 -4.77
N PHE A 144 -6.82 18.83 -5.43
CA PHE A 144 -6.66 17.47 -4.98
C PHE A 144 -5.81 17.41 -3.69
N LEU A 145 -6.33 16.75 -2.66
CA LEU A 145 -5.63 16.58 -1.38
C LEU A 145 -5.02 15.19 -1.27
N PHE A 146 -5.82 14.15 -1.38
CA PHE A 146 -5.36 12.76 -1.34
C PHE A 146 -6.36 11.79 -1.96
N GLU A 147 -5.89 10.58 -2.21
CA GLU A 147 -6.70 9.45 -2.69
C GLU A 147 -6.44 8.22 -1.83
N ARG A 148 -7.49 7.42 -1.57
CA ARG A 148 -7.41 6.11 -0.92
C ARG A 148 -8.14 5.06 -1.74
N LYS A 149 -7.48 3.94 -1.98
CA LYS A 149 -7.93 2.83 -2.81
C LYS A 149 -8.51 1.71 -1.98
N PHE A 150 -9.62 1.13 -2.44
CA PHE A 150 -10.29 -0.01 -1.84
C PHE A 150 -10.95 -0.86 -2.92
N SER A 151 -11.41 -2.06 -2.56
CA SER A 151 -12.07 -2.95 -3.51
C SER A 151 -13.41 -3.44 -2.98
N ILE A 152 -14.34 -3.66 -3.90
CA ILE A 152 -15.66 -4.24 -3.62
C ILE A 152 -15.68 -5.66 -4.16
N LEU A 153 -15.87 -6.64 -3.25
CA LEU A 153 -15.88 -8.06 -3.54
C LEU A 153 -17.31 -8.56 -3.78
N GLU A 154 -17.50 -9.29 -4.89
CA GLU A 154 -18.65 -10.16 -5.13
C GLU A 154 -18.19 -11.61 -5.06
N GLU A 155 -18.19 -12.19 -3.87
CA GLU A 155 -17.56 -13.49 -3.56
C GLU A 155 -18.21 -14.64 -4.34
N LYS A 156 -17.54 -15.09 -5.42
CA LYS A 156 -17.96 -16.22 -6.28
C LYS A 156 -16.92 -17.33 -6.33
N ALA A 157 -15.70 -17.08 -5.87
CA ALA A 157 -14.60 -18.04 -5.86
C ALA A 157 -13.93 -18.10 -4.49
N LYS A 158 -13.49 -19.30 -4.10
CA LYS A 158 -12.68 -19.51 -2.90
C LYS A 158 -11.24 -19.76 -3.30
N ILE A 159 -10.30 -19.11 -2.61
CA ILE A 159 -8.88 -19.18 -2.89
C ILE A 159 -8.16 -19.86 -1.72
N ASN A 160 -7.25 -20.78 -2.04
CA ASN A 160 -6.33 -21.40 -1.11
C ASN A 160 -4.90 -21.09 -1.53
N ILE A 161 -4.03 -20.77 -0.57
CA ILE A 161 -2.62 -20.45 -0.79
C ILE A 161 -1.79 -21.45 0.00
N GLU A 162 -0.79 -22.04 -0.64
CA GLU A 162 0.20 -22.90 0.00
C GLU A 162 1.58 -22.30 -0.20
N PHE A 163 2.38 -22.26 0.86
CA PHE A 163 3.72 -21.67 0.85
C PHE A 163 4.80 -22.73 0.90
N PHE A 164 5.85 -22.52 0.13
CA PHE A 164 7.00 -23.40 0.04
C PHE A 164 8.30 -22.60 0.00
N LYS A 165 9.37 -23.20 0.44
CA LYS A 165 10.72 -22.71 0.18
C LYS A 165 11.04 -22.85 -1.30
N SER A 166 11.77 -21.90 -1.88
CA SER A 166 12.15 -21.99 -3.30
C SER A 166 12.98 -23.24 -3.56
N LYS A 167 12.65 -23.99 -4.62
CA LYS A 167 13.43 -25.14 -5.10
C LYS A 167 14.60 -24.73 -6.01
N ASN A 168 14.63 -23.47 -6.46
CA ASN A 168 15.73 -22.95 -7.26
C ASN A 168 16.93 -22.63 -6.34
N LEU A 169 18.08 -23.24 -6.57
CA LEU A 169 19.29 -23.07 -5.76
C LEU A 169 19.73 -21.62 -5.59
N LYS A 170 19.58 -20.78 -6.63
CA LYS A 170 19.91 -19.35 -6.55
C LYS A 170 19.01 -18.59 -5.58
N ASN A 171 17.77 -19.02 -5.44
CA ASN A 171 16.72 -18.35 -4.67
C ASN A 171 16.40 -19.06 -3.35
N TYR A 172 17.08 -20.19 -3.08
CA TYR A 172 16.75 -21.11 -1.98
C TYR A 172 16.69 -20.44 -0.61
N ASN A 173 17.61 -19.51 -0.32
CA ASN A 173 17.69 -18.82 0.97
C ASN A 173 16.95 -17.47 1.00
N SER A 174 16.50 -16.97 -0.14
CA SER A 174 15.99 -15.59 -0.26
C SER A 174 14.56 -15.46 -0.76
N HIS A 175 13.96 -16.55 -1.30
CA HIS A 175 12.62 -16.48 -1.89
C HIS A 175 11.66 -17.46 -1.25
N GLN A 176 10.39 -17.06 -1.26
CA GLN A 176 9.22 -17.85 -0.93
C GLN A 176 8.48 -18.19 -2.21
N ASN A 177 8.01 -19.42 -2.34
CA ASN A 177 7.18 -19.84 -3.45
C ASN A 177 5.74 -20.10 -2.97
N LEU A 178 4.79 -19.76 -3.83
CA LEU A 178 3.37 -19.93 -3.59
C LEU A 178 2.76 -20.83 -4.66
N ASP A 179 1.90 -21.74 -4.23
CA ASP A 179 0.94 -22.42 -5.08
C ASP A 179 -0.45 -21.90 -4.72
N ILE A 180 -1.24 -21.55 -5.71
CA ILE A 180 -2.57 -20.97 -5.51
C ILE A 180 -3.60 -21.86 -6.19
N THR A 181 -4.60 -22.30 -5.43
CA THR A 181 -5.75 -23.05 -5.94
C THR A 181 -7.01 -22.21 -5.78
N VAL A 182 -7.68 -21.94 -6.89
CA VAL A 182 -8.98 -21.26 -6.92
C VAL A 182 -10.08 -22.29 -7.18
N ASN A 183 -11.05 -22.38 -6.27
CA ASN A 183 -12.26 -23.19 -6.41
C ASN A 183 -13.45 -22.29 -6.78
N CYS A 184 -14.12 -22.59 -7.86
CA CYS A 184 -15.23 -21.81 -8.36
C CYS A 184 -16.30 -22.72 -8.95
N SER A 185 -17.45 -22.80 -8.30
CA SER A 185 -18.56 -23.72 -8.67
C SER A 185 -19.13 -23.49 -10.07
N ASN A 186 -18.89 -22.34 -10.69
CA ASN A 186 -19.37 -21.98 -12.03
C ASN A 186 -18.24 -21.59 -13.00
N CYS A 187 -17.00 -22.02 -12.70
CA CYS A 187 -15.85 -21.68 -13.53
C CYS A 187 -15.88 -22.33 -14.92
N ASN A 188 -16.66 -23.37 -15.16
CA ASN A 188 -16.81 -23.96 -16.49
C ASN A 188 -17.27 -22.95 -17.54
N ASN A 189 -18.04 -21.94 -17.13
CA ASN A 189 -18.45 -20.84 -18.00
C ASN A 189 -17.40 -19.73 -18.10
N LEU A 190 -16.32 -19.77 -17.28
CA LEU A 190 -15.25 -18.78 -17.25
C LEU A 190 -14.05 -19.17 -18.12
N THR A 191 -13.98 -20.45 -18.51
CA THR A 191 -12.80 -21.05 -19.19
C THR A 191 -12.82 -20.89 -20.71
N GLY A 192 -13.88 -20.32 -21.26
CA GLY A 192 -14.00 -20.05 -22.71
C GLY A 192 -12.97 -19.07 -23.26
N SER A 193 -12.31 -18.27 -22.41
CA SER A 193 -11.12 -17.50 -22.78
C SER A 193 -10.34 -17.13 -21.49
N SER A 194 -9.10 -17.61 -21.40
CA SER A 194 -8.15 -17.31 -20.34
C SER A 194 -7.87 -15.80 -20.18
N SER A 195 -8.09 -15.02 -21.23
CA SER A 195 -7.94 -13.57 -21.22
C SER A 195 -8.94 -12.84 -20.31
N GLN A 196 -10.02 -13.50 -19.89
CA GLN A 196 -11.07 -12.94 -19.03
C GLN A 196 -10.77 -13.02 -17.54
N LEU A 197 -9.85 -13.88 -17.13
CA LEU A 197 -9.45 -14.05 -15.74
C LEU A 197 -8.12 -13.32 -15.49
N LYS A 198 -8.01 -12.65 -14.36
CA LYS A 198 -6.78 -12.05 -13.86
C LYS A 198 -6.62 -12.40 -12.39
N LEU A 199 -5.55 -13.13 -12.08
CA LEU A 199 -5.14 -13.38 -10.71
C LEU A 199 -4.05 -12.37 -10.36
N VAL A 200 -4.31 -11.53 -9.36
CA VAL A 200 -3.36 -10.54 -8.86
C VAL A 200 -2.89 -10.97 -7.48
N ILE A 201 -1.59 -11.06 -7.31
CA ILE A 201 -0.95 -11.39 -6.04
C ILE A 201 -0.14 -10.18 -5.58
N ILE A 202 -0.23 -9.86 -4.29
CA ILE A 202 0.46 -8.73 -3.67
C ILE A 202 1.07 -9.20 -2.35
N LYS A 203 2.30 -8.78 -2.05
CA LYS A 203 2.96 -9.03 -0.78
C LYS A 203 2.97 -7.76 0.07
N ASN A 204 2.57 -7.87 1.37
CA ASN A 204 2.56 -6.79 2.35
C ASN A 204 1.85 -5.52 1.86
N ASN A 205 0.75 -5.69 1.14
CA ASN A 205 -0.07 -4.60 0.59
C ASN A 205 0.68 -3.64 -0.38
N GLN A 206 1.84 -4.04 -0.91
CA GLN A 206 2.66 -3.23 -1.81
C GLN A 206 2.33 -3.53 -3.27
N TRP A 207 1.59 -2.65 -3.92
CA TRP A 207 1.21 -2.81 -5.34
C TRP A 207 2.39 -2.72 -6.32
N SER A 208 3.52 -2.13 -5.89
CA SER A 208 4.76 -2.10 -6.68
C SER A 208 5.35 -3.49 -6.94
N ASN A 209 5.08 -4.47 -6.07
CA ASN A 209 5.56 -5.83 -6.20
C ASN A 209 4.50 -6.82 -6.71
N LYS A 210 3.38 -6.34 -7.26
CA LYS A 210 2.30 -7.20 -7.75
C LYS A 210 2.76 -8.15 -8.85
N ILE A 211 2.24 -9.37 -8.81
CA ILE A 211 2.30 -10.34 -9.92
C ILE A 211 0.87 -10.49 -10.48
N VAL A 212 0.74 -10.42 -11.82
CA VAL A 212 -0.53 -10.59 -12.52
C VAL A 212 -0.44 -11.79 -13.44
N LEU A 213 -1.31 -12.78 -13.22
CA LEU A 213 -1.39 -14.00 -14.01
C LEU A 213 -2.74 -14.07 -14.70
N SER A 214 -2.73 -14.45 -15.99
CA SER A 214 -3.94 -14.58 -16.81
C SER A 214 -4.35 -16.04 -16.98
N GLU A 215 -3.37 -16.94 -17.06
CA GLU A 215 -3.59 -18.35 -17.37
C GLU A 215 -3.14 -19.21 -16.18
N PRO A 216 -3.97 -20.15 -15.73
CA PRO A 216 -3.55 -21.13 -14.75
C PRO A 216 -2.64 -22.19 -15.41
N ASP A 217 -1.73 -22.78 -14.64
CA ASP A 217 -0.92 -23.91 -15.09
C ASP A 217 -1.77 -25.15 -15.35
N PHE A 218 -2.83 -25.34 -14.54
CA PHE A 218 -3.77 -26.45 -14.69
C PHE A 218 -5.21 -25.99 -14.45
N PHE A 219 -6.12 -26.59 -15.22
CA PHE A 219 -7.56 -26.43 -15.04
C PHE A 219 -8.25 -27.78 -15.09
N PHE A 220 -8.98 -28.13 -14.04
CA PHE A 220 -9.83 -29.34 -13.98
C PHE A 220 -10.87 -29.23 -12.84
N ASP A 221 -12.02 -29.84 -13.00
CA ASP A 221 -13.06 -29.94 -11.97
C ASP A 221 -13.39 -28.64 -11.26
N ASN A 222 -13.60 -27.57 -11.98
CA ASN A 222 -13.87 -26.22 -11.42
C ASN A 222 -12.73 -25.63 -10.57
N LYS A 223 -11.49 -26.11 -10.75
CA LYS A 223 -10.31 -25.60 -10.08
C LYS A 223 -9.33 -24.98 -11.08
N LEU A 224 -8.85 -23.80 -10.75
CA LEU A 224 -7.72 -23.16 -11.41
C LEU A 224 -6.50 -23.29 -10.48
N ILE A 225 -5.40 -23.78 -11.00
CA ILE A 225 -4.17 -24.01 -10.22
C ILE A 225 -3.04 -23.22 -10.85
N TYR A 226 -2.40 -22.38 -10.03
CA TYR A 226 -1.22 -21.59 -10.36
C TYR A 226 -0.07 -22.07 -9.49
N LYS A 227 1.10 -22.37 -10.11
CA LYS A 227 2.23 -23.03 -9.46
C LYS A 227 3.49 -22.15 -9.47
N ASN A 228 4.32 -22.39 -8.46
CA ASN A 228 5.70 -21.84 -8.40
C ASN A 228 5.79 -20.31 -8.53
N ILE A 229 4.83 -19.57 -8.00
CA ILE A 229 4.87 -18.11 -7.97
C ILE A 229 5.92 -17.70 -6.94
N SER A 230 6.95 -16.98 -7.36
CA SER A 230 8.12 -16.69 -6.54
C SER A 230 8.22 -15.23 -6.15
N TYR A 231 8.42 -14.98 -4.85
CA TYR A 231 8.67 -13.66 -4.27
C TYR A 231 9.95 -13.64 -3.45
N LYS A 232 10.69 -12.53 -3.49
CA LYS A 232 11.72 -12.28 -2.48
C LYS A 232 11.06 -12.24 -1.10
N GLY A 233 11.61 -12.97 -0.11
CA GLY A 233 11.09 -12.93 1.26
C GLY A 233 11.21 -11.55 1.89
N GLY A 234 12.30 -10.84 1.62
CA GLY A 234 12.60 -9.58 2.30
C GLY A 234 13.09 -9.83 3.73
N ASN A 235 12.92 -8.86 4.60
CA ASN A 235 13.26 -8.95 6.01
C ASN A 235 12.14 -8.37 6.88
N GLU A 236 12.14 -8.65 8.18
CA GLU A 236 11.22 -8.09 9.16
C GLU A 236 11.34 -6.56 9.19
N PHE A 237 10.22 -5.87 9.40
CA PHE A 237 10.16 -4.41 9.46
C PHE A 237 10.86 -3.87 10.70
N TYR A 238 11.41 -2.69 10.59
CA TYR A 238 11.66 -1.86 11.76
C TYR A 238 10.33 -1.37 12.33
N TYR A 239 10.32 -1.01 13.61
CA TYR A 239 9.11 -0.50 14.24
C TYR A 239 9.41 0.57 15.28
N PHE A 240 8.41 1.34 15.60
CA PHE A 240 8.33 2.12 16.84
C PHE A 240 6.91 2.11 17.39
N ASP A 241 6.79 2.36 18.68
CA ASP A 241 5.53 2.48 19.41
C ASP A 241 5.55 3.78 20.22
N ASN A 242 4.76 4.79 19.77
CA ASN A 242 4.56 6.05 20.49
C ASN A 242 3.16 6.14 21.12
N SER A 243 2.46 5.02 21.31
CA SER A 243 1.14 4.98 21.93
C SER A 243 1.14 5.63 23.31
N SER A 244 2.23 5.47 24.06
CA SER A 244 2.47 6.18 25.33
C SER A 244 3.45 7.33 25.08
N ILE A 245 2.89 8.50 24.77
CA ILE A 245 3.64 9.65 24.23
C ILE A 245 4.71 10.22 25.18
N ASN A 246 4.54 10.02 26.48
CA ASN A 246 5.43 10.51 27.56
C ASN A 246 6.41 9.45 28.07
N SER A 247 6.39 8.23 27.51
CA SER A 247 7.16 7.10 28.05
C SER A 247 8.22 6.62 27.08
N THR A 248 9.36 6.23 27.62
CA THR A 248 10.38 5.48 26.89
C THR A 248 10.01 4.00 26.80
N ASN A 249 10.54 3.32 25.79
CA ASN A 249 10.37 1.88 25.59
C ASN A 249 11.60 1.28 24.90
N LEU A 250 11.50 0.04 24.44
CA LEU A 250 12.61 -0.66 23.79
C LEU A 250 13.18 0.12 22.59
N ARG A 251 12.32 0.82 21.82
CA ARG A 251 12.71 1.56 20.62
C ARG A 251 12.87 3.06 20.85
N ILE A 252 12.12 3.64 21.76
CA ILE A 252 12.17 5.06 22.13
C ILE A 252 13.03 5.21 23.39
N TYR A 253 14.25 5.76 23.24
CA TYR A 253 15.16 5.91 24.36
C TYR A 253 15.00 7.22 25.13
N LYS A 254 14.35 8.22 24.51
CA LYS A 254 14.11 9.54 25.11
C LYS A 254 12.79 10.11 24.61
N THR A 255 12.04 10.75 25.50
CA THR A 255 10.89 11.60 25.20
C THR A 255 11.11 12.96 25.83
N GLU A 256 10.62 14.03 25.22
CA GLU A 256 10.59 15.38 25.79
C GLU A 256 9.44 16.19 25.20
N LEU A 257 8.88 17.08 26.00
CA LEU A 257 7.87 18.04 25.57
C LEU A 257 8.55 19.36 25.19
N LYS A 258 8.33 19.81 23.97
CA LYS A 258 8.66 21.15 23.44
C LYS A 258 7.40 21.71 22.76
N ASP A 259 7.54 22.25 21.54
CA ASP A 259 6.37 22.64 20.73
C ASP A 259 5.47 21.43 20.38
N PHE A 260 6.08 20.23 20.35
CA PHE A 260 5.45 18.93 20.18
C PHE A 260 5.99 17.97 21.23
N TYR A 261 5.28 16.87 21.47
CA TYR A 261 5.90 15.68 22.05
C TYR A 261 6.95 15.15 21.08
N ASN A 262 8.20 15.04 21.54
CA ASN A 262 9.32 14.54 20.76
C ASN A 262 9.71 13.15 21.27
N SER A 263 9.76 12.18 20.35
CA SER A 263 10.14 10.79 20.61
C SER A 263 11.42 10.46 19.83
N TYR A 264 12.49 10.11 20.55
CA TYR A 264 13.79 9.81 19.95
C TYR A 264 13.99 8.30 19.85
N LEU A 265 14.08 7.77 18.61
CA LEU A 265 14.32 6.36 18.38
C LEU A 265 15.79 6.01 18.59
N ARG A 266 16.04 4.80 19.10
CA ARG A 266 17.36 4.22 19.05
C ARG A 266 17.84 4.13 17.61
N LYS A 267 19.14 4.41 17.40
CA LYS A 267 19.74 4.40 16.07
C LYS A 267 19.60 3.03 15.40
N ASP A 268 19.06 3.01 14.21
CA ASP A 268 19.02 1.84 13.35
C ASP A 268 20.36 1.67 12.63
N ILE A 269 20.75 0.42 12.46
CA ILE A 269 21.95 0.02 11.72
C ILE A 269 21.46 -0.78 10.52
N GLU A 270 22.15 -0.63 9.40
CA GLU A 270 21.89 -1.42 8.20
C GLU A 270 22.11 -2.93 8.47
N LYS A 271 21.16 -3.76 8.05
CA LYS A 271 21.12 -5.20 8.31
C LYS A 271 21.59 -6.07 7.15
N ILE A 272 22.19 -5.49 6.08
CA ILE A 272 22.47 -6.23 4.84
C ILE A 272 23.33 -7.50 5.03
N ASN A 273 24.19 -7.49 6.03
CA ASN A 273 25.10 -8.61 6.38
C ASN A 273 24.60 -9.46 7.55
N ASP A 274 23.42 -9.17 8.07
CA ASP A 274 22.87 -9.90 9.21
C ASP A 274 22.39 -11.29 8.76
N THR A 275 22.36 -12.23 9.70
CA THR A 275 21.61 -13.48 9.58
C THR A 275 20.14 -13.20 9.93
N TYR A 276 19.25 -14.05 9.42
CA TYR A 276 17.82 -13.92 9.76
C TYR A 276 17.60 -13.96 11.27
N ASN A 277 16.89 -12.98 11.76
CA ASN A 277 16.42 -12.93 13.15
C ASN A 277 14.94 -12.56 13.14
N TYR A 278 14.12 -13.47 13.66
CA TYR A 278 12.68 -13.23 13.77
C TYR A 278 12.40 -12.09 14.75
N ASN A 279 11.72 -11.08 14.29
CA ASN A 279 11.25 -9.96 15.07
C ASN A 279 9.80 -9.70 14.71
N PRO A 280 8.83 -10.05 15.60
CA PRO A 280 7.42 -9.90 15.28
C PRO A 280 7.08 -8.48 14.87
N ASP A 281 6.40 -8.37 13.73
CA ASP A 281 5.92 -7.11 13.20
C ASP A 281 4.46 -7.22 12.72
N ILE A 282 3.94 -6.19 12.10
CA ILE A 282 2.59 -6.16 11.54
C ILE A 282 2.62 -6.03 10.01
N ASN A 283 3.66 -6.56 9.39
CA ASN A 283 3.84 -6.62 7.94
C ASN A 283 3.77 -5.25 7.25
N GLY A 284 4.42 -4.25 7.85
CA GLY A 284 4.56 -2.91 7.30
C GLY A 284 3.39 -1.97 7.55
N LYS A 285 2.40 -2.41 8.30
CA LYS A 285 1.23 -1.61 8.69
C LYS A 285 1.53 -0.61 9.79
N TYR A 286 0.53 0.21 10.09
CA TYR A 286 0.48 0.99 11.33
C TYR A 286 -0.90 0.85 11.98
N LEU A 287 -0.92 1.03 13.30
CA LEU A 287 -2.13 0.97 14.11
C LEU A 287 -2.17 2.20 15.03
N ILE A 288 -3.20 3.02 14.89
CA ILE A 288 -3.46 4.11 15.82
C ILE A 288 -3.84 3.51 17.19
N ASN A 289 -3.36 4.13 18.26
CA ASN A 289 -3.63 3.68 19.62
C ASN A 289 -5.15 3.68 19.92
N ARG A 290 -5.72 2.50 20.16
CA ARG A 290 -7.14 2.31 20.49
C ARG A 290 -7.41 2.06 21.96
N SER A 291 -6.41 2.22 22.84
CA SER A 291 -6.59 2.09 24.28
C SER A 291 -7.32 3.28 24.91
N ILE A 292 -7.48 4.36 24.16
CA ILE A 292 -8.23 5.57 24.52
C ILE A 292 -9.64 5.45 23.98
N GLU A 293 -10.67 5.80 24.74
CA GLU A 293 -12.08 5.65 24.37
C GLU A 293 -12.42 6.39 23.07
N ASN A 294 -12.04 7.67 22.98
CA ASN A 294 -12.23 8.49 21.79
C ASN A 294 -10.94 8.56 20.95
N TYR A 295 -10.36 7.40 20.63
CA TYR A 295 -9.05 7.28 20.00
C TYR A 295 -8.87 8.08 18.71
N GLU A 296 -9.93 8.44 18.03
CA GLU A 296 -9.87 9.21 16.80
C GLU A 296 -9.58 10.70 17.02
N THR A 297 -9.99 11.24 18.18
CA THR A 297 -9.88 12.67 18.53
C THR A 297 -9.01 12.95 19.77
N GLU A 298 -8.67 11.95 20.57
CA GLU A 298 -7.87 12.13 21.79
C GLU A 298 -6.43 11.60 21.68
N ASN A 299 -6.06 10.96 20.57
CA ASN A 299 -4.65 10.63 20.31
C ASN A 299 -3.93 11.86 19.79
N ASP A 300 -2.82 12.19 20.45
CA ASP A 300 -1.99 13.33 20.08
C ASP A 300 -0.98 12.97 18.99
N TYR A 301 -0.33 13.97 18.46
CA TYR A 301 0.76 13.85 17.49
C TYR A 301 2.11 14.04 18.21
N SER A 302 3.07 13.17 17.89
CA SER A 302 4.47 13.33 18.31
C SER A 302 5.40 13.45 17.12
N ARG A 303 6.45 14.23 17.29
CA ARG A 303 7.55 14.31 16.34
C ARG A 303 8.54 13.18 16.66
N VAL A 304 8.63 12.20 15.77
CA VAL A 304 9.49 11.03 15.93
C VAL A 304 10.80 11.26 15.18
N PHE A 305 11.93 11.12 15.91
CA PHE A 305 13.28 11.35 15.40
C PHE A 305 13.93 10.01 15.05
N PHE A 306 14.30 9.88 13.78
CA PHE A 306 14.96 8.71 13.21
C PHE A 306 16.44 8.97 13.02
N SER A 307 17.24 7.93 13.22
CA SER A 307 18.66 7.93 12.86
C SER A 307 19.02 6.57 12.27
N PHE A 308 19.65 6.56 11.10
CA PHE A 308 20.04 5.36 10.38
C PHE A 308 21.52 5.42 10.01
N LYS A 309 22.27 4.39 10.42
CA LYS A 309 23.67 4.23 10.09
C LYS A 309 23.83 3.14 9.03
N PRO A 310 24.16 3.47 7.77
CA PRO A 310 24.51 2.48 6.77
C PRO A 310 25.88 1.86 7.06
N ILE A 311 26.18 0.69 6.46
CA ILE A 311 27.50 0.09 6.47
C ILE A 311 28.45 0.91 5.60
N GLU A 312 27.98 1.30 4.41
CA GLU A 312 28.66 2.20 3.50
C GLU A 312 27.74 3.38 3.17
N ILE A 313 28.33 4.58 3.01
CA ILE A 313 27.55 5.77 2.64
C ILE A 313 27.04 5.57 1.20
N PHE A 314 25.77 5.80 1.00
CA PHE A 314 25.15 5.76 -0.31
C PHE A 314 25.41 7.10 -1.05
N ASP A 315 26.55 7.22 -1.71
CA ASP A 315 26.86 8.37 -2.54
C ASP A 315 25.79 8.53 -3.63
N GLU A 316 25.36 9.76 -3.87
CA GLU A 316 24.31 10.14 -4.83
C GLU A 316 22.90 9.58 -4.56
N ASN A 317 22.69 8.76 -3.51
CA ASN A 317 21.39 8.23 -3.19
C ASN A 317 20.68 9.06 -2.12
N LYS A 318 19.39 9.30 -2.36
CA LYS A 318 18.50 9.85 -1.33
C LYS A 318 17.91 8.71 -0.53
N ILE A 319 17.87 8.84 0.79
CA ILE A 319 17.31 7.84 1.71
C ILE A 319 15.98 8.33 2.27
N PHE A 320 15.01 7.43 2.31
CA PHE A 320 13.65 7.69 2.80
C PHE A 320 13.20 6.61 3.76
N ILE A 321 12.22 6.92 4.61
CA ILE A 321 11.43 5.91 5.30
C ILE A 321 10.12 5.66 4.54
N VAL A 322 9.72 4.39 4.47
CA VAL A 322 8.48 3.95 3.84
C VAL A 322 7.75 2.94 4.72
N GLY A 323 6.43 2.97 4.67
CA GLY A 323 5.52 2.07 5.35
C GLY A 323 4.09 2.33 4.90
N ASP A 324 3.11 1.63 5.49
CA ASP A 324 1.70 1.84 5.17
C ASP A 324 1.21 3.27 5.49
N PHE A 325 1.85 3.94 6.46
CA PHE A 325 1.53 5.33 6.85
C PHE A 325 1.74 6.35 5.72
N ASN A 326 2.62 6.06 4.77
CA ASN A 326 2.84 6.84 3.56
C ASN A 326 2.62 6.03 2.27
N ASN A 327 1.91 4.90 2.37
CA ASN A 327 1.57 3.98 1.26
C ASN A 327 2.79 3.47 0.48
N TYR A 328 3.94 3.36 1.14
CA TYR A 328 5.24 3.05 0.52
C TYR A 328 5.65 4.04 -0.58
N GLU A 329 5.11 5.27 -0.54
CA GLU A 329 5.45 6.33 -1.49
C GLU A 329 6.74 7.04 -1.11
N ILE A 330 7.51 7.38 -2.13
CA ILE A 330 8.64 8.28 -1.98
C ILE A 330 8.13 9.71 -1.94
N SER A 331 8.39 10.37 -0.84
CA SER A 331 8.01 11.78 -0.63
C SER A 331 9.14 12.50 0.09
N GLU A 332 9.44 13.72 -0.34
CA GLU A 332 10.43 14.58 0.33
C GLU A 332 10.08 14.84 1.81
N LYS A 333 8.78 14.74 2.16
CA LYS A 333 8.29 14.79 3.55
C LYS A 333 8.97 13.74 4.44
N TYR A 334 9.36 12.58 3.89
CA TYR A 334 9.94 11.44 4.62
C TYR A 334 11.40 11.15 4.23
N GLN A 335 12.09 12.15 3.66
CA GLN A 335 13.51 12.05 3.33
C GLN A 335 14.39 12.25 4.57
N LEU A 336 15.44 11.43 4.70
CA LEU A 336 16.49 11.61 5.69
C LEU A 336 17.66 12.39 5.08
N LYS A 337 18.34 13.18 5.91
CA LYS A 337 19.52 13.97 5.54
C LYS A 337 20.79 13.36 6.13
N LEU A 338 21.84 13.28 5.32
CA LEU A 338 23.13 12.76 5.75
C LEU A 338 23.90 13.82 6.54
N GLU A 339 24.31 13.47 7.77
CA GLU A 339 25.14 14.29 8.65
C GLU A 339 26.17 13.39 9.36
N ASN A 340 27.46 13.63 9.14
CA ASN A 340 28.54 12.87 9.77
C ASN A 340 28.44 11.35 9.64
N GLY A 341 28.05 10.85 8.46
CA GLY A 341 27.93 9.42 8.17
C GLY A 341 26.69 8.74 8.73
N ILE A 342 25.72 9.50 9.22
CA ILE A 342 24.43 9.01 9.72
C ILE A 342 23.30 9.78 9.02
N TYR A 343 22.27 9.10 8.61
CA TYR A 343 21.06 9.71 8.06
C TYR A 343 20.07 10.03 9.17
N TYR A 344 19.61 11.27 9.23
CA TYR A 344 18.65 11.78 10.22
C TYR A 344 17.39 12.29 9.56
N GLY A 345 16.26 12.08 10.23
CA GLY A 345 14.96 12.65 9.85
C GLY A 345 14.05 12.74 11.06
N ASN A 346 13.09 13.69 11.02
CA ASN A 346 12.04 13.75 12.02
C ASN A 346 10.71 14.04 11.34
N PHE A 347 9.68 13.30 11.74
CA PHE A 347 8.38 13.34 11.10
C PHE A 347 7.27 13.25 12.14
N LEU A 348 6.13 13.83 11.83
CA LEU A 348 4.98 13.88 12.73
C LEU A 348 4.12 12.62 12.56
N PHE A 349 3.82 11.93 13.68
CA PHE A 349 2.99 10.73 13.73
C PHE A 349 1.96 10.83 14.84
N LYS A 350 0.73 10.39 14.58
CA LYS A 350 -0.30 10.18 15.60
C LYS A 350 0.11 9.05 16.54
N GLN A 351 -0.30 9.07 17.80
CA GLN A 351 -0.01 7.99 18.76
C GLN A 351 -0.43 6.63 18.19
N GLY A 352 0.50 5.67 18.21
CA GLY A 352 0.27 4.34 17.65
C GLY A 352 1.53 3.48 17.54
N PHE A 353 1.35 2.33 16.90
CA PHE A 353 2.41 1.39 16.55
C PHE A 353 2.63 1.44 15.04
N TYR A 354 3.88 1.59 14.60
CA TYR A 354 4.25 1.79 13.19
C TYR A 354 5.36 0.85 12.77
N ASN A 355 5.17 0.19 11.64
CA ASN A 355 6.24 -0.49 10.92
C ASN A 355 6.81 0.41 9.81
N TYR A 356 8.10 0.31 9.55
CA TYR A 356 8.78 1.05 8.50
C TYR A 356 9.98 0.32 7.93
N LYS A 357 10.43 0.73 6.75
CA LYS A 357 11.67 0.31 6.10
C LYS A 357 12.43 1.53 5.60
N TYR A 358 13.73 1.35 5.43
CA TYR A 358 14.58 2.31 4.71
C TYR A 358 14.64 1.92 3.24
N CYS A 359 14.56 2.91 2.37
CA CYS A 359 14.77 2.73 0.95
C CYS A 359 15.67 3.81 0.39
N SER A 360 16.34 3.50 -0.71
CA SER A 360 17.16 4.46 -1.47
C SER A 360 16.57 4.71 -2.84
N ILE A 361 16.78 5.93 -3.33
CA ILE A 361 16.59 6.30 -4.72
C ILE A 361 17.96 6.75 -5.24
N ASN A 362 18.43 6.09 -6.30
CA ASN A 362 19.67 6.47 -6.95
C ASN A 362 19.47 7.63 -7.93
N SER A 363 20.55 8.12 -8.53
CA SER A 363 20.53 9.20 -9.53
C SER A 363 19.67 8.89 -10.79
N LEU A 364 19.42 7.61 -11.06
CA LEU A 364 18.56 7.16 -12.15
C LEU A 364 17.07 7.06 -11.75
N GLY A 365 16.73 7.36 -10.50
CA GLY A 365 15.38 7.25 -9.97
C GLY A 365 14.95 5.82 -9.61
N GLU A 366 15.89 4.86 -9.53
CA GLU A 366 15.59 3.48 -9.17
C GLU A 366 15.39 3.33 -7.66
N PHE A 367 14.28 2.68 -7.31
CA PHE A 367 13.90 2.39 -5.94
C PHE A 367 14.51 1.07 -5.47
N ASN A 368 15.17 1.08 -4.31
CA ASN A 368 15.70 -0.11 -3.66
C ASN A 368 15.41 -0.10 -2.16
N LEU A 369 14.86 -1.21 -1.64
CA LEU A 369 14.78 -1.43 -0.19
C LEU A 369 16.18 -1.78 0.34
N ILE A 370 16.57 -1.14 1.45
CA ILE A 370 17.88 -1.36 2.11
C ILE A 370 17.70 -2.50 3.12
N GLU A 371 17.66 -3.73 2.61
CA GLU A 371 17.46 -4.92 3.43
C GLU A 371 18.00 -6.20 2.77
N PRO A 372 18.44 -7.19 3.55
CA PRO A 372 18.65 -8.55 3.04
C PRO A 372 17.30 -9.21 2.73
N SER A 373 17.35 -10.39 2.12
CA SER A 373 16.15 -11.17 1.83
C SER A 373 16.28 -12.58 2.33
N PHE A 374 15.30 -13.02 3.15
CA PHE A 374 15.25 -14.32 3.78
C PHE A 374 13.94 -15.03 3.48
N TRP A 375 14.00 -16.32 3.16
CA TRP A 375 12.79 -17.12 2.92
C TRP A 375 11.94 -17.29 4.20
N GLN A 376 12.56 -17.18 5.38
CA GLN A 376 11.92 -17.34 6.68
C GLN A 376 11.04 -16.16 7.09
N THR A 377 11.23 -14.98 6.47
CA THR A 377 10.50 -13.75 6.82
C THR A 377 9.00 -13.99 6.76
N GLU A 378 8.28 -13.64 7.81
CA GLU A 378 6.82 -13.63 7.77
C GLU A 378 6.35 -12.53 6.82
N ASN A 379 5.50 -12.87 5.89
CA ASN A 379 4.89 -11.92 4.97
C ASN A 379 3.40 -12.17 4.86
N ASN A 380 2.65 -11.11 4.59
CA ASN A 380 1.23 -11.21 4.31
C ASN A 380 0.98 -11.16 2.79
N TYR A 381 0.30 -12.18 2.26
CA TYR A 381 0.00 -12.28 0.85
C TYR A 381 -1.49 -12.08 0.61
N THR A 382 -1.81 -11.15 -0.28
CA THR A 382 -3.17 -10.90 -0.75
C THR A 382 -3.31 -11.41 -2.17
N VAL A 383 -4.33 -12.24 -2.41
CA VAL A 383 -4.68 -12.78 -3.73
C VAL A 383 -6.06 -12.29 -4.10
N LEU A 384 -6.15 -11.67 -5.26
CA LEU A 384 -7.37 -11.08 -5.84
C LEU A 384 -7.66 -11.79 -7.17
N LEU A 385 -8.86 -12.34 -7.33
CA LEU A 385 -9.31 -12.90 -8.60
C LEU A 385 -10.33 -12.00 -9.25
N TYR A 386 -9.98 -11.52 -10.43
CA TYR A 386 -10.86 -10.70 -11.26
C TYR A 386 -11.36 -11.48 -12.45
N HIS A 387 -12.61 -11.20 -12.84
CA HIS A 387 -13.25 -11.75 -14.03
C HIS A 387 -13.94 -10.64 -14.82
N LYS A 388 -13.75 -10.66 -16.14
CA LYS A 388 -14.47 -9.82 -17.08
C LYS A 388 -15.27 -10.69 -18.04
N LYS A 389 -16.62 -10.61 -18.01
CA LYS A 389 -17.46 -11.29 -18.98
C LYS A 389 -17.30 -10.64 -20.36
N ASN A 390 -17.56 -11.40 -21.44
CA ASN A 390 -17.51 -10.88 -22.79
C ASN A 390 -18.41 -9.66 -23.04
N THR A 391 -19.52 -9.59 -22.31
CA THR A 391 -20.49 -8.49 -22.38
C THR A 391 -20.10 -7.28 -21.51
N ASP A 392 -19.18 -7.45 -20.57
CA ASP A 392 -18.86 -6.44 -19.56
C ASP A 392 -17.70 -5.55 -20.04
N LYS A 393 -17.74 -4.28 -19.66
CA LYS A 393 -16.67 -3.31 -19.95
C LYS A 393 -15.65 -3.20 -18.81
N TYR A 394 -15.81 -4.00 -17.72
CA TYR A 394 -15.03 -3.91 -16.49
C TYR A 394 -14.65 -5.28 -15.95
N TYR A 395 -13.69 -5.30 -15.03
CA TYR A 395 -13.30 -6.49 -14.26
C TYR A 395 -14.00 -6.49 -12.90
N SER A 396 -14.83 -7.51 -12.64
CA SER A 396 -15.41 -7.77 -11.32
C SER A 396 -14.40 -8.47 -10.43
N LEU A 397 -14.26 -8.05 -9.17
CA LEU A 397 -13.51 -8.79 -8.16
C LEU A 397 -14.40 -9.90 -7.62
N ILE A 398 -14.07 -11.16 -7.94
CA ILE A 398 -14.90 -12.35 -7.62
C ILE A 398 -14.29 -13.28 -6.58
N GLY A 399 -13.02 -13.11 -6.23
CA GLY A 399 -12.33 -13.89 -5.21
C GLY A 399 -11.30 -13.04 -4.48
N PHE A 400 -11.18 -13.28 -3.18
CA PHE A 400 -10.24 -12.64 -2.28
C PHE A 400 -9.73 -13.62 -1.24
N LYS A 401 -8.42 -13.60 -1.00
CA LYS A 401 -7.80 -14.31 0.11
C LYS A 401 -6.58 -13.52 0.59
N GLU A 402 -6.47 -13.40 1.89
CA GLU A 402 -5.29 -12.91 2.56
C GLU A 402 -4.76 -13.99 3.49
N GLN A 403 -3.46 -14.23 3.48
CA GLN A 403 -2.82 -15.27 4.28
C GLN A 403 -1.36 -14.93 4.56
N LYS A 404 -0.93 -15.18 5.81
CA LYS A 404 0.46 -15.04 6.24
C LYS A 404 1.28 -16.26 5.83
N SER A 405 2.57 -16.04 5.56
CA SER A 405 3.52 -17.09 5.20
C SER A 405 4.21 -17.77 6.39
N ASP A 406 3.69 -17.60 7.61
CA ASP A 406 4.18 -18.21 8.84
C ASP A 406 4.15 -19.75 8.84
N LEU A 407 3.39 -20.34 7.94
CA LEU A 407 3.21 -21.78 7.81
C LEU A 407 4.02 -22.39 6.65
N ILE A 408 5.21 -21.85 6.33
CA ILE A 408 6.03 -22.40 5.23
C ILE A 408 6.47 -23.81 5.58
N LYS A 409 6.09 -24.74 4.70
CA LYS A 409 6.54 -26.13 4.77
C LYS A 409 7.92 -26.26 4.10
N ASN A 410 8.84 -26.93 4.79
CA ASN A 410 10.17 -27.30 4.25
C ASN A 410 10.08 -28.33 3.12
#